data_8e674e5177b23775c35959ca8c7bdda2
#
_entry.id   8e674e5177b23775c35959ca8c7bdda2
#
_cell.length_a   1.000
_cell.length_b   1.000
_cell.length_c   1.000
_cell.angle_alpha   90.00
_cell.angle_beta   90.00
_cell.angle_gamma   90.00
#
_symmetry.space_group_name_H-M   'P 1'
#
loop_
_entity.id
_entity.type
_entity.pdbx_description
1 polymer ?
#
loop_
_entity_poly.entity_id
_entity_poly.type
_entity_poly.pdbx_seq_one_letter_code
_entity_poly.pdbx_strand_id
1 'polypeptide(L)'
;CSSAASDVYKRQLQYFAINILTGSWDDYRFLRNNFYLYHDPDKDLITWIPYDYDNSFSIDWFNIDWSTIDPYDYPVIDQDGRPLTDYIFSQDRYKNLFSHFLQFYNEQLFNLDSIYQTLNYFSDYLYSAAEYDIYRTLDYDFSMSDFLNSYGSDYENAHIKQGILEFIASRKESLN
;
A
#
# COMPACT_ATOMS: atom_id res chain seq x y z
N CYS A 1 15.36 -26.17 -7.96
CA CYS A 1 15.18 -24.83 -7.39
C CYS A 1 15.62 -24.85 -5.93
N SER A 2 16.61 -24.03 -5.56
CA SER A 2 17.07 -23.97 -4.18
C SER A 2 15.96 -23.36 -3.30
N SER A 3 15.91 -23.75 -2.04
CA SER A 3 14.99 -23.19 -1.04
C SER A 3 15.09 -21.66 -0.97
N ALA A 4 16.27 -21.11 -1.20
CA ALA A 4 16.58 -19.69 -1.21
C ALA A 4 15.79 -18.89 -2.28
N ALA A 5 15.68 -19.39 -3.51
CA ALA A 5 14.89 -18.73 -4.55
C ALA A 5 13.39 -18.73 -4.21
N SER A 6 12.91 -19.79 -3.54
CA SER A 6 11.52 -19.86 -3.06
C SER A 6 11.21 -18.78 -2.02
N ASP A 7 12.14 -18.47 -1.13
CA ASP A 7 11.92 -17.46 -0.08
C ASP A 7 11.93 -16.03 -0.62
N VAL A 8 12.72 -15.76 -1.67
CA VAL A 8 12.73 -14.45 -2.36
C VAL A 8 11.37 -14.17 -2.99
N TYR A 9 10.83 -15.10 -3.78
CA TYR A 9 9.51 -14.92 -4.39
C TYR A 9 8.39 -14.80 -3.35
N LYS A 10 8.49 -15.53 -2.25
CA LYS A 10 7.52 -15.44 -1.16
C LYS A 10 7.47 -14.02 -0.56
N ARG A 11 8.61 -13.42 -0.27
CA ARG A 11 8.69 -12.05 0.26
C ARG A 11 8.17 -11.01 -0.73
N GLN A 12 8.45 -11.18 -2.01
CA GLN A 12 7.93 -10.30 -3.06
C GLN A 12 6.40 -10.40 -3.16
N LEU A 13 5.84 -11.60 -3.09
CA LEU A 13 4.39 -11.79 -3.09
C LEU A 13 3.72 -11.18 -1.86
N GLN A 14 4.35 -11.26 -0.69
CA GLN A 14 3.91 -10.59 0.52
C GLN A 14 3.92 -9.07 0.36
N TYR A 15 5.00 -8.52 -0.21
CA TYR A 15 5.11 -7.09 -0.53
C TYR A 15 3.99 -6.64 -1.47
N PHE A 16 3.77 -7.35 -2.58
CA PHE A 16 2.70 -7.00 -3.52
C PHE A 16 1.31 -7.11 -2.89
N ALA A 17 1.08 -8.09 -2.02
CA ALA A 17 -0.20 -8.22 -1.31
C ALA A 17 -0.45 -7.03 -0.36
N ILE A 18 0.57 -6.57 0.36
CA ILE A 18 0.46 -5.39 1.23
C ILE A 18 0.21 -4.13 0.41
N ASN A 19 0.94 -3.92 -0.70
CA ASN A 19 0.74 -2.75 -1.56
C ASN A 19 -0.69 -2.68 -2.12
N ILE A 20 -1.24 -3.82 -2.53
CA ILE A 20 -2.63 -3.91 -2.97
C ILE A 20 -3.60 -3.54 -1.84
N LEU A 21 -3.37 -4.05 -0.65
CA LEU A 21 -4.24 -3.78 0.50
C LEU A 21 -4.20 -2.30 0.92
N THR A 22 -3.04 -1.70 0.90
CA THR A 22 -2.87 -0.29 1.30
C THR A 22 -3.12 0.69 0.16
N GLY A 23 -3.36 0.21 -1.07
CA GLY A 23 -3.46 1.06 -2.26
C GLY A 23 -2.18 1.83 -2.55
N SER A 24 -1.03 1.30 -2.14
CA SER A 24 0.28 1.90 -2.41
C SER A 24 0.63 1.70 -3.89
N TRP A 25 0.43 2.73 -4.67
CA TRP A 25 0.60 2.69 -6.13
C TRP A 25 1.96 3.21 -6.59
N ASP A 26 2.64 4.05 -5.81
CA ASP A 26 3.98 4.55 -6.14
C ASP A 26 5.04 3.46 -5.89
N ASP A 27 4.83 2.33 -6.49
CA ASP A 27 5.55 1.09 -6.29
C ASP A 27 6.14 0.52 -7.59
N TYR A 28 6.70 -0.68 -7.52
CA TYR A 28 7.24 -1.38 -8.69
C TYR A 28 6.18 -1.64 -9.77
N ARG A 29 4.93 -1.97 -9.39
CA ARG A 29 3.91 -2.39 -10.35
C ARG A 29 3.44 -1.21 -11.19
N PHE A 30 3.09 -0.10 -10.57
CA PHE A 30 2.52 1.05 -11.28
C PHE A 30 3.62 1.96 -11.84
N LEU A 31 4.53 2.50 -11.01
CA LEU A 31 5.52 3.51 -11.40
C LEU A 31 6.96 2.99 -11.52
N ARG A 32 7.25 1.75 -11.12
CA ARG A 32 8.61 1.21 -11.01
C ARG A 32 9.49 1.99 -10.02
N ASN A 33 8.91 2.40 -8.92
CA ASN A 33 9.52 3.30 -7.93
C ASN A 33 9.51 2.68 -6.52
N ASN A 34 10.14 3.36 -5.59
CA ASN A 34 10.10 3.13 -4.15
C ASN A 34 10.47 1.72 -3.67
N PHE A 35 11.49 1.15 -4.29
CA PHE A 35 12.10 -0.11 -3.86
C PHE A 35 13.60 -0.12 -4.13
N TYR A 36 14.33 -0.90 -3.32
CA TYR A 36 15.72 -1.26 -3.57
C TYR A 36 15.85 -2.78 -3.73
N LEU A 37 16.83 -3.19 -4.51
CA LEU A 37 17.28 -4.57 -4.58
C LEU A 37 18.68 -4.65 -3.98
N TYR A 38 18.83 -5.42 -2.92
CA TYR A 38 20.10 -5.69 -2.28
C TYR A 38 20.51 -7.12 -2.55
N HIS A 39 21.69 -7.30 -3.15
CA HIS A 39 22.30 -8.62 -3.31
C HIS A 39 23.18 -8.92 -2.08
N ASP A 40 22.78 -9.94 -1.31
CA ASP A 40 23.57 -10.49 -0.20
C ASP A 40 24.62 -11.45 -0.80
N PRO A 41 25.92 -11.09 -0.83
CA PRO A 41 26.93 -11.90 -1.48
C PRO A 41 27.25 -13.19 -0.71
N ASP A 42 26.99 -13.23 0.61
CA ASP A 42 27.27 -14.38 1.44
C ASP A 42 26.24 -15.50 1.23
N LYS A 43 25.01 -15.11 0.92
CA LYS A 43 23.88 -16.03 0.72
C LYS A 43 23.51 -16.21 -0.76
N ASP A 44 24.08 -15.40 -1.64
CA ASP A 44 23.67 -15.27 -3.05
C ASP A 44 22.15 -15.06 -3.21
N LEU A 45 21.61 -14.12 -2.42
CA LEU A 45 20.19 -13.81 -2.37
C LEU A 45 19.94 -12.35 -2.69
N ILE A 46 18.88 -12.09 -3.44
CA ILE A 46 18.36 -10.74 -3.63
C ILE A 46 17.27 -10.47 -2.59
N THR A 47 17.46 -9.42 -1.81
CA THR A 47 16.47 -8.92 -0.86
C THR A 47 15.75 -7.72 -1.47
N TRP A 48 14.43 -7.77 -1.43
CA TRP A 48 13.57 -6.64 -1.78
C TRP A 48 13.37 -5.74 -0.58
N ILE A 49 13.69 -4.46 -0.72
CA ILE A 49 13.57 -3.46 0.35
C ILE A 49 12.59 -2.39 -0.13
N PRO A 50 11.35 -2.39 0.35
CA PRO A 50 10.41 -1.31 0.07
C PRO A 50 10.73 -0.08 0.92
N TYR A 51 10.39 1.09 0.42
CA TYR A 51 10.41 2.35 1.17
C TYR A 51 9.35 3.29 0.61
N ASP A 52 9.11 4.41 1.28
CA ASP A 52 8.26 5.51 0.85
C ASP A 52 6.81 5.10 0.57
N TYR A 53 6.04 4.95 1.64
CA TYR A 53 4.62 4.56 1.58
C TYR A 53 3.66 5.74 1.76
N ASP A 54 4.10 6.96 1.52
CA ASP A 54 3.28 8.16 1.64
C ASP A 54 2.09 8.15 0.67
N ASN A 55 2.29 7.62 -0.54
CA ASN A 55 1.25 7.48 -1.56
C ASN A 55 0.44 6.18 -1.37
N SER A 56 -0.35 6.13 -0.29
CA SER A 56 -1.19 4.99 0.07
C SER A 56 -2.51 5.44 0.70
N PHE A 57 -3.42 4.51 1.00
CA PHE A 57 -4.70 4.76 1.66
C PHE A 57 -5.52 5.89 1.03
N SER A 58 -5.84 5.77 -0.26
CA SER A 58 -6.65 6.70 -1.05
C SER A 58 -5.98 8.01 -1.50
N ILE A 59 -4.69 8.18 -1.28
CA ILE A 59 -3.97 9.24 -1.99
C ILE A 59 -3.94 8.89 -3.48
N ASP A 60 -4.39 9.81 -4.35
CA ASP A 60 -4.50 9.57 -5.79
C ASP A 60 -4.16 10.80 -6.61
N TRP A 61 -3.33 10.59 -7.65
CA TRP A 61 -2.92 11.60 -8.63
C TRP A 61 -3.40 11.28 -10.05
N PHE A 62 -4.08 10.13 -10.25
CA PHE A 62 -4.36 9.57 -11.57
C PHE A 62 -5.85 9.36 -11.83
N ASN A 63 -6.71 9.77 -10.91
CA ASN A 63 -8.15 9.53 -10.94
C ASN A 63 -8.49 8.03 -10.98
N ILE A 64 -7.79 7.26 -10.13
CA ILE A 64 -7.96 5.81 -9.95
C ILE A 64 -8.50 5.56 -8.54
N ASP A 65 -9.55 4.77 -8.43
CA ASP A 65 -10.02 4.29 -7.12
C ASP A 65 -9.20 3.08 -6.67
N TRP A 66 -8.15 3.34 -5.92
CA TRP A 66 -7.23 2.32 -5.42
C TRP A 66 -7.89 1.34 -4.43
N SER A 67 -9.05 1.69 -3.87
CA SER A 67 -9.78 0.80 -2.95
C SER A 67 -10.51 -0.33 -3.67
N THR A 68 -10.77 -0.21 -4.97
CA THR A 68 -11.55 -1.18 -5.76
C THR A 68 -10.76 -1.87 -6.87
N ILE A 69 -9.50 -1.51 -7.07
CA ILE A 69 -8.64 -2.11 -8.11
C ILE A 69 -8.56 -3.63 -7.97
N ASP A 70 -8.72 -4.33 -9.11
CA ASP A 70 -8.50 -5.77 -9.18
C ASP A 70 -7.02 -6.10 -8.88
N PRO A 71 -6.74 -6.93 -7.88
CA PRO A 71 -5.37 -7.32 -7.52
C PRO A 71 -4.59 -8.00 -8.66
N TYR A 72 -5.28 -8.62 -9.60
CA TYR A 72 -4.69 -9.39 -10.69
C TYR A 72 -4.58 -8.60 -11.99
N ASP A 73 -5.41 -7.56 -12.13
CA ASP A 73 -5.39 -6.61 -13.25
C ASP A 73 -4.99 -5.21 -12.76
N TYR A 74 -3.82 -5.15 -12.12
CA TYR A 74 -3.32 -3.90 -11.55
C TYR A 74 -2.84 -2.97 -12.66
N PRO A 75 -3.26 -1.70 -12.65
CA PRO A 75 -2.87 -0.76 -13.69
C PRO A 75 -1.36 -0.54 -13.73
N VAL A 76 -0.87 -0.11 -14.87
CA VAL A 76 0.50 0.36 -15.10
C VAL A 76 0.45 1.71 -15.79
N ILE A 77 1.38 2.62 -15.47
CA ILE A 77 1.36 3.98 -16.01
C ILE A 77 1.80 4.04 -17.48
N ASP A 78 2.53 3.05 -17.92
CA ASP A 78 3.14 2.97 -19.24
C ASP A 78 2.92 1.60 -19.89
N GLN A 79 3.43 1.42 -21.11
CA GLN A 79 3.37 0.14 -21.83
C GLN A 79 4.59 -0.76 -21.59
N ASP A 80 5.53 -0.32 -20.77
CA ASP A 80 6.70 -1.14 -20.44
C ASP A 80 6.27 -2.28 -19.50
N GLY A 81 6.77 -3.48 -19.80
CA GLY A 81 6.49 -4.66 -19.00
C GLY A 81 6.99 -4.53 -17.55
N ARG A 82 6.40 -5.32 -16.70
CA ARG A 82 6.82 -5.52 -15.30
C ARG A 82 7.38 -6.94 -15.16
N PRO A 83 8.60 -7.22 -15.65
CA PRO A 83 9.11 -8.59 -15.84
C PRO A 83 8.94 -9.48 -14.61
N LEU A 84 9.06 -8.89 -13.41
CA LEU A 84 8.95 -9.64 -12.17
C LEU A 84 7.51 -10.05 -11.87
N THR A 85 6.57 -9.11 -11.92
CA THR A 85 5.14 -9.41 -11.69
C THR A 85 4.56 -10.20 -12.84
N ASP A 86 4.91 -9.90 -14.08
CA ASP A 86 4.47 -10.63 -15.27
C ASP A 86 4.85 -12.11 -15.17
N TYR A 87 6.10 -12.40 -14.79
CA TYR A 87 6.54 -13.76 -14.55
C TYR A 87 5.81 -14.44 -13.39
N ILE A 88 5.69 -13.75 -12.25
CA ILE A 88 5.03 -14.29 -11.06
C ILE A 88 3.58 -14.66 -11.38
N PHE A 89 2.83 -13.74 -11.98
CA PHE A 89 1.40 -13.94 -12.26
C PHE A 89 1.13 -14.84 -13.48
N SER A 90 2.13 -15.14 -14.30
CA SER A 90 2.02 -16.18 -15.32
C SER A 90 2.07 -17.60 -14.76
N GLN A 91 2.45 -17.79 -13.50
CA GLN A 91 2.60 -19.10 -12.86
C GLN A 91 1.48 -19.31 -11.82
N ASP A 92 0.61 -20.28 -12.04
CA ASP A 92 -0.52 -20.59 -11.14
C ASP A 92 -0.09 -20.77 -9.68
N ARG A 93 1.06 -21.39 -9.45
CA ARG A 93 1.61 -21.59 -8.10
C ARG A 93 1.82 -20.27 -7.38
N TYR A 94 2.39 -19.28 -8.03
CA TYR A 94 2.67 -17.98 -7.43
C TYR A 94 1.42 -17.14 -7.33
N LYS A 95 0.54 -17.21 -8.30
CA LYS A 95 -0.77 -16.56 -8.26
C LYS A 95 -1.60 -17.05 -7.07
N ASN A 96 -1.65 -18.36 -6.85
CA ASN A 96 -2.34 -18.94 -5.70
C ASN A 96 -1.73 -18.54 -4.37
N LEU A 97 -0.39 -18.46 -4.29
CA LEU A 97 0.30 -18.03 -3.09
C LEU A 97 0.08 -16.52 -2.81
N PHE A 98 0.05 -15.69 -3.85
CA PHE A 98 -0.32 -14.28 -3.74
C PHE A 98 -1.75 -14.12 -3.22
N SER A 99 -2.73 -14.86 -3.77
CA SER A 99 -4.12 -14.87 -3.31
C SER A 99 -4.22 -15.25 -1.84
N HIS A 100 -3.45 -16.26 -1.41
CA HIS A 100 -3.40 -16.66 -0.01
C HIS A 100 -2.86 -15.52 0.89
N PHE A 101 -1.80 -14.83 0.50
CA PHE A 101 -1.30 -13.71 1.30
C PHE A 101 -2.28 -12.55 1.32
N LEU A 102 -2.87 -12.22 0.18
CA LEU A 102 -3.85 -11.14 0.08
C LEU A 102 -5.04 -11.40 1.01
N GLN A 103 -5.63 -12.59 0.95
CA GLN A 103 -6.72 -12.98 1.83
C GLN A 103 -6.29 -12.99 3.30
N PHE A 104 -5.17 -13.64 3.62
CA PHE A 104 -4.66 -13.72 4.99
C PHE A 104 -4.45 -12.32 5.60
N TYR A 105 -3.82 -11.41 4.88
CA TYR A 105 -3.59 -10.06 5.38
C TYR A 105 -4.86 -9.23 5.45
N ASN A 106 -5.79 -9.40 4.49
CA ASN A 106 -7.10 -8.76 4.55
C ASN A 106 -7.87 -9.16 5.82
N GLU A 107 -7.83 -10.43 6.17
CA GLU A 107 -8.49 -10.96 7.38
C GLU A 107 -7.78 -10.56 8.67
N GLN A 108 -6.44 -10.61 8.70
CA GLN A 108 -5.66 -10.46 9.93
C GLN A 108 -5.26 -9.02 10.23
N LEU A 109 -5.00 -8.20 9.21
CA LEU A 109 -4.48 -6.84 9.39
C LEU A 109 -5.58 -5.78 9.23
N PHE A 110 -6.56 -6.00 8.35
CA PHE A 110 -7.64 -5.04 8.12
C PHE A 110 -8.81 -5.23 9.11
N ASN A 111 -8.48 -5.21 10.39
CA ASN A 111 -9.46 -5.12 11.46
C ASN A 111 -9.75 -3.65 11.78
N LEU A 112 -10.92 -3.16 11.38
CA LEU A 112 -11.29 -1.74 11.50
C LEU A 112 -11.23 -1.23 12.93
N ASP A 113 -11.67 -2.01 13.92
CA ASP A 113 -11.65 -1.58 15.32
C ASP A 113 -10.22 -1.40 15.84
N SER A 114 -9.33 -2.34 15.51
CA SER A 114 -7.91 -2.28 15.90
C SER A 114 -7.20 -1.12 15.21
N ILE A 115 -7.48 -0.90 13.92
CA ILE A 115 -6.90 0.20 13.16
C ILE A 115 -7.41 1.54 13.69
N TYR A 116 -8.71 1.67 13.97
CA TYR A 116 -9.28 2.87 14.55
C TYR A 116 -8.61 3.25 15.88
N GLN A 117 -8.41 2.27 16.77
CA GLN A 117 -7.70 2.51 18.04
C GLN A 117 -6.25 2.97 17.81
N THR A 118 -5.57 2.38 16.83
CA THR A 118 -4.19 2.75 16.47
C THR A 118 -4.14 4.16 15.90
N LEU A 119 -5.06 4.51 15.01
CA LEU A 119 -5.14 5.84 14.41
C LEU A 119 -5.47 6.91 15.46
N ASN A 120 -6.40 6.65 16.37
CA ASN A 120 -6.69 7.55 17.47
C ASN A 120 -5.48 7.78 18.37
N TYR A 121 -4.78 6.70 18.73
CA TYR A 121 -3.56 6.82 19.53
C TYR A 121 -2.51 7.71 18.86
N PHE A 122 -2.27 7.52 17.55
CA PHE A 122 -1.30 8.33 16.83
C PHE A 122 -1.81 9.76 16.58
N SER A 123 -3.10 9.96 16.37
CA SER A 123 -3.70 11.29 16.26
C SER A 123 -3.46 12.11 17.52
N ASP A 124 -3.75 11.53 18.69
CA ASP A 124 -3.51 12.18 19.98
C ASP A 124 -2.02 12.44 20.22
N TYR A 125 -1.16 11.45 19.91
CA TYR A 125 0.28 11.56 20.10
C TYR A 125 0.92 12.63 19.20
N LEU A 126 0.43 12.77 17.96
CA LEU A 126 0.97 13.70 16.98
C LEU A 126 0.28 15.08 17.02
N TYR A 127 -0.80 15.23 17.78
CA TYR A 127 -1.64 16.44 17.78
C TYR A 127 -0.82 17.72 17.93
N SER A 128 0.00 17.82 18.97
CA SER A 128 0.79 19.03 19.23
C SER A 128 1.81 19.29 18.12
N ALA A 129 2.43 18.24 17.58
CA ALA A 129 3.37 18.40 16.47
C ALA A 129 2.66 18.94 15.21
N ALA A 130 1.48 18.38 14.90
CA ALA A 130 0.67 18.84 13.78
C ALA A 130 0.12 20.28 13.98
N GLU A 131 -0.27 20.65 15.21
CA GLU A 131 -0.77 21.99 15.53
C GLU A 131 0.29 23.07 15.34
N TYR A 132 1.54 22.80 15.75
CA TYR A 132 2.66 23.74 15.64
C TYR A 132 3.46 23.61 14.36
N ASP A 133 3.10 22.70 13.43
CA ASP A 133 3.75 22.57 12.14
C ASP A 133 3.41 23.73 11.23
N ILE A 134 4.39 24.65 11.09
CA ILE A 134 4.25 25.83 10.23
C ILE A 134 4.30 25.49 8.73
N TYR A 135 4.71 24.28 8.37
CA TYR A 135 4.83 23.84 6.99
C TYR A 135 3.61 23.09 6.47
N ARG A 136 2.71 22.65 7.36
CA ARG A 136 1.52 21.87 6.99
C ARG A 136 0.68 22.47 5.87
N THR A 137 0.59 23.81 5.81
CA THR A 137 -0.25 24.54 4.84
C THR A 137 0.47 24.87 3.54
N LEU A 138 1.76 24.56 3.38
CA LEU A 138 2.54 25.06 2.26
C LEU A 138 2.12 24.53 0.90
N ASP A 139 1.79 23.23 0.81
CA ASP A 139 1.54 22.60 -0.49
C ASP A 139 0.05 22.62 -0.87
N TYR A 140 -0.84 22.26 0.05
CA TYR A 140 -2.27 22.05 -0.23
C TYR A 140 -3.18 22.71 0.80
N ASP A 141 -2.71 23.66 1.56
CA ASP A 141 -3.44 24.36 2.62
C ASP A 141 -4.10 23.45 3.67
N PHE A 142 -3.50 22.27 3.94
CA PHE A 142 -4.05 21.35 4.94
C PHE A 142 -4.13 22.01 6.33
N SER A 143 -5.32 21.99 6.89
CA SER A 143 -5.64 22.54 8.22
C SER A 143 -5.51 21.48 9.32
N MET A 144 -5.66 21.89 10.58
CA MET A 144 -5.82 20.93 11.69
C MET A 144 -7.09 20.10 11.57
N SER A 145 -8.15 20.65 10.97
CA SER A 145 -9.37 19.89 10.69
C SER A 145 -9.10 18.75 9.70
N ASP A 146 -8.27 19.01 8.69
CA ASP A 146 -7.86 17.96 7.73
C ASP A 146 -7.05 16.86 8.43
N PHE A 147 -6.09 17.23 9.28
CA PHE A 147 -5.35 16.25 10.09
C PHE A 147 -6.27 15.37 10.93
N LEU A 148 -7.24 15.98 11.64
CA LEU A 148 -8.15 15.25 12.54
C LEU A 148 -9.18 14.38 11.80
N ASN A 149 -9.57 14.76 10.57
CA ASN A 149 -10.58 14.05 9.80
C ASN A 149 -10.02 13.08 8.78
N SER A 150 -8.71 13.15 8.44
CA SER A 150 -8.09 12.37 7.37
C SER A 150 -8.16 10.85 7.56
N TYR A 151 -8.34 10.38 8.79
CA TYR A 151 -8.47 8.96 9.06
C TYR A 151 -9.91 8.46 9.20
N GLY A 152 -10.90 9.37 9.20
CA GLY A 152 -12.32 9.03 9.38
C GLY A 152 -13.00 8.49 8.12
N SER A 153 -14.30 8.69 8.06
CA SER A 153 -15.14 8.53 6.87
C SER A 153 -15.51 9.92 6.34
N ASP A 154 -16.01 9.98 5.11
CA ASP A 154 -16.49 11.20 4.45
C ASP A 154 -15.44 12.33 4.36
N TYR A 155 -14.16 11.96 4.26
CA TYR A 155 -13.08 12.93 4.11
C TYR A 155 -12.50 12.90 2.69
N GLU A 156 -12.53 14.05 2.03
CA GLU A 156 -11.88 14.28 0.74
C GLU A 156 -11.23 15.66 0.75
N ASN A 157 -9.96 15.77 0.36
CA ASN A 157 -9.27 17.03 0.16
C ASN A 157 -8.07 16.86 -0.76
N ALA A 158 -7.95 17.72 -1.78
CA ALA A 158 -6.88 17.70 -2.77
C ALA A 158 -6.73 16.31 -3.44
N HIS A 159 -5.61 15.63 -3.22
CA HIS A 159 -5.32 14.31 -3.75
C HIS A 159 -5.75 13.14 -2.83
N ILE A 160 -6.31 13.44 -1.66
CA ILE A 160 -6.90 12.44 -0.76
C ILE A 160 -8.35 12.25 -1.14
N LYS A 161 -8.75 11.03 -1.52
CA LYS A 161 -10.09 10.73 -2.04
C LYS A 161 -11.04 10.15 -1.01
N GLN A 162 -10.50 9.56 0.04
CA GLN A 162 -11.25 8.96 1.16
C GLN A 162 -10.43 9.06 2.43
N GLY A 163 -11.05 9.06 3.60
CA GLY A 163 -10.34 8.84 4.85
C GLY A 163 -9.82 7.41 4.96
N ILE A 164 -8.80 7.20 5.77
CA ILE A 164 -8.10 5.90 5.88
C ILE A 164 -9.07 4.75 6.23
N LEU A 165 -9.99 4.96 7.18
CA LEU A 165 -10.94 3.92 7.60
C LEU A 165 -11.95 3.58 6.51
N GLU A 166 -12.40 4.58 5.76
CA GLU A 166 -13.30 4.38 4.62
C GLU A 166 -12.59 3.61 3.50
N PHE A 167 -11.36 3.99 3.17
CA PHE A 167 -10.54 3.25 2.21
C PHE A 167 -10.40 1.77 2.60
N ILE A 168 -10.07 1.49 3.87
CA ILE A 168 -9.90 0.12 4.36
C ILE A 168 -11.22 -0.66 4.28
N ALA A 169 -12.35 -0.04 4.62
CA ALA A 169 -13.66 -0.67 4.51
C ALA A 169 -14.00 -1.01 3.05
N SER A 170 -13.83 -0.06 2.14
CA SER A 170 -14.06 -0.23 0.69
C SER A 170 -13.13 -1.32 0.11
N ARG A 171 -11.85 -1.28 0.48
CA ARG A 171 -10.88 -2.27 0.03
C ARG A 171 -11.21 -3.68 0.51
N LYS A 172 -11.62 -3.80 1.76
CA LYS A 172 -12.05 -5.06 2.36
C LYS A 172 -13.28 -5.65 1.66
N GLU A 173 -14.24 -4.81 1.33
CA GLU A 173 -15.44 -5.20 0.59
C GLU A 173 -15.11 -5.66 -0.84
N SER A 174 -14.21 -4.95 -1.52
CA SER A 174 -13.83 -5.27 -2.90
C SER A 174 -13.06 -6.59 -3.06
N LEU A 175 -12.52 -7.13 -1.98
CA LEU A 175 -11.76 -8.39 -1.96
C LEU A 175 -12.58 -9.60 -1.51
N ASN A 176 -13.82 -9.42 -1.07
CA ASN A 176 -14.74 -10.49 -0.65
C ASN A 176 -15.61 -10.94 -1.83
#